data_8b767264f02aa2455b33fdb4d8ada6c9
#
_entry.id   8b767264f02aa2455b33fdb4d8ada6c9
#
_cell.length_a   1.000
_cell.length_b   1.000
_cell.length_c   1.000
_cell.angle_alpha   90.00
_cell.angle_beta   90.00
_cell.angle_gamma   90.00
#
_symmetry.space_group_name_H-M   'P 1'
#
loop_
_entity.id
_entity.type
_entity.pdbx_description
1 polymer ?
#
loop_
_entity_poly.entity_id
_entity_poly.type
_entity_poly.pdbx_seq_one_letter_code
_entity_poly.pdbx_strand_id
1 'polypeptide(L)'
;MSSPRAEESPLNVLVTGGSGASGVAVARALNHAGCRVFTVGSDRQRIEAAAQQAGDGVTPLVCDLARLDDVRRLREDVSAAAGPVDAVIHLVGGWRGATGIPDQSDEDWDFLHQGAVTTLRNVSRVFFDDIAASANGRFAMVSSTALDQPAAGVASYVAAKAAAEAWTMAMADGFRKADGGQAAAVVLVVKALVDEGLRRRNPERSFPGATDVEELAAAVVRLFKAPADELNGARLRLAGQPPQ
;
A
#
# COMPACT_ATOMS: atom_id res chain seq x y z
N MET A 1 24.76 33.38 -13.43
CA MET A 1 24.59 33.09 -11.98
C MET A 1 23.30 32.27 -11.86
N SER A 2 23.39 30.96 -11.77
CA SER A 2 22.21 30.09 -11.56
C SER A 2 21.77 30.24 -10.11
N SER A 3 20.53 30.69 -9.91
CA SER A 3 19.89 30.66 -8.60
C SER A 3 19.90 29.22 -8.06
N PRO A 4 20.25 28.99 -6.79
CA PRO A 4 20.12 27.68 -6.18
C PRO A 4 18.63 27.26 -6.29
N ARG A 5 18.37 26.06 -6.83
CA ARG A 5 17.05 25.44 -6.70
C ARG A 5 16.73 25.40 -5.22
N ALA A 6 15.58 25.97 -4.83
CA ALA A 6 15.03 25.73 -3.51
C ALA A 6 14.99 24.23 -3.31
N GLU A 7 15.61 23.71 -2.25
CA GLU A 7 15.50 22.30 -1.87
C GLU A 7 14.01 22.05 -1.61
N GLU A 8 13.37 21.31 -2.49
CA GLU A 8 12.01 20.87 -2.29
C GLU A 8 11.97 20.01 -1.02
N SER A 9 11.09 20.35 -0.10
CA SER A 9 10.92 19.57 1.13
C SER A 9 10.63 18.11 0.79
N PRO A 10 11.18 17.14 1.55
CA PRO A 10 10.93 15.72 1.29
C PRO A 10 9.44 15.40 1.38
N LEU A 11 8.94 14.55 0.48
CA LEU A 11 7.57 14.07 0.51
C LEU A 11 7.31 13.25 1.78
N ASN A 12 6.20 13.51 2.45
CA ASN A 12 5.74 12.74 3.60
C ASN A 12 4.94 11.53 3.12
N VAL A 13 5.48 10.33 3.25
CA VAL A 13 4.85 9.11 2.75
C VAL A 13 4.48 8.19 3.91
N LEU A 14 3.21 7.82 3.98
CA LEU A 14 2.67 6.87 4.94
C LEU A 14 2.60 5.47 4.33
N VAL A 15 3.29 4.48 4.91
CA VAL A 15 3.27 3.08 4.48
C VAL A 15 2.48 2.28 5.52
N THR A 16 1.25 1.91 5.21
CA THR A 16 0.42 1.06 6.07
C THR A 16 0.65 -0.41 5.76
N GLY A 17 0.57 -1.27 6.78
CA GLY A 17 1.05 -2.65 6.67
C GLY A 17 2.59 -2.73 6.74
N GLY A 18 3.22 -1.74 7.36
CA GLY A 18 4.65 -1.57 7.46
C GLY A 18 5.42 -2.71 8.12
N SER A 19 4.76 -3.54 8.95
CA SER A 19 5.39 -4.67 9.64
C SER A 19 5.63 -5.90 8.75
N GLY A 20 5.10 -5.93 7.54
CA GLY A 20 5.30 -7.03 6.59
C GLY A 20 6.54 -6.84 5.71
N ALA A 21 7.00 -7.90 5.06
CA ALA A 21 8.16 -7.85 4.16
C ALA A 21 7.99 -6.79 3.05
N SER A 22 6.80 -6.68 2.46
CA SER A 22 6.48 -5.65 1.46
C SER A 22 6.57 -4.24 2.06
N GLY A 23 6.09 -4.06 3.31
CA GLY A 23 6.17 -2.79 4.02
C GLY A 23 7.61 -2.35 4.26
N VAL A 24 8.46 -3.26 4.71
CA VAL A 24 9.90 -3.03 4.92
C VAL A 24 10.59 -2.64 3.61
N ALA A 25 10.37 -3.41 2.54
CA ALA A 25 10.99 -3.14 1.25
C ALA A 25 10.55 -1.78 0.67
N VAL A 26 9.26 -1.47 0.71
CA VAL A 26 8.71 -0.19 0.24
C VAL A 26 9.22 0.97 1.07
N ALA A 27 9.21 0.86 2.41
CA ALA A 27 9.70 1.92 3.29
C ALA A 27 11.18 2.22 3.04
N ARG A 28 12.01 1.18 2.91
CA ARG A 28 13.43 1.31 2.58
C ARG A 28 13.65 2.01 1.25
N ALA A 29 12.96 1.59 0.20
CA ALA A 29 13.12 2.18 -1.12
C ALA A 29 12.68 3.64 -1.19
N LEU A 30 11.60 4.01 -0.51
CA LEU A 30 11.11 5.39 -0.41
C LEU A 30 12.09 6.26 0.40
N ASN A 31 12.62 5.75 1.51
CA ASN A 31 13.64 6.45 2.31
C ASN A 31 14.91 6.71 1.49
N HIS A 32 15.41 5.72 0.76
CA HIS A 32 16.54 5.89 -0.17
C HIS A 32 16.24 6.86 -1.33
N ALA A 33 14.97 7.00 -1.71
CA ALA A 33 14.55 7.98 -2.71
C ALA A 33 14.41 9.41 -2.14
N GLY A 34 14.71 9.63 -0.86
CA GLY A 34 14.67 10.95 -0.21
C GLY A 34 13.31 11.33 0.37
N CYS A 35 12.36 10.40 0.45
CA CYS A 35 11.09 10.66 1.13
C CYS A 35 11.25 10.58 2.67
N ARG A 36 10.44 11.34 3.39
CA ARG A 36 10.22 11.13 4.83
C ARG A 36 9.16 10.05 5.01
N VAL A 37 9.53 8.92 5.59
CA VAL A 37 8.70 7.72 5.63
C VAL A 37 8.18 7.45 7.03
N PHE A 38 6.86 7.29 7.15
CA PHE A 38 6.15 6.82 8.33
C PHE A 38 5.60 5.43 8.05
N THR A 39 5.96 4.42 8.86
CA THR A 39 5.42 3.07 8.74
C THR A 39 4.41 2.79 9.83
N VAL A 40 3.28 2.17 9.46
CA VAL A 40 2.15 1.93 10.37
C VAL A 40 1.87 0.44 10.50
N GLY A 41 1.76 0.00 11.75
CA GLY A 41 1.33 -1.34 12.14
C GLY A 41 0.55 -1.34 13.45
N SER A 42 -0.20 -2.40 13.73
CA SER A 42 -1.00 -2.52 14.96
C SER A 42 -0.22 -3.04 16.17
N ASP A 43 0.93 -3.66 15.94
CA ASP A 43 1.82 -4.21 16.98
C ASP A 43 3.09 -3.39 17.08
N ARG A 44 3.36 -2.86 18.28
CA ARG A 44 4.51 -1.97 18.55
C ARG A 44 5.84 -2.65 18.25
N GLN A 45 6.06 -3.82 18.82
CA GLN A 45 7.33 -4.51 18.69
C GLN A 45 7.64 -4.87 17.24
N ARG A 46 6.63 -5.32 16.50
CA ARG A 46 6.78 -5.68 15.09
C ARG A 46 7.02 -4.47 14.20
N ILE A 47 6.34 -3.33 14.43
CA ILE A 47 6.53 -2.16 13.58
C ILE A 47 7.86 -1.46 13.86
N GLU A 48 8.32 -1.42 15.10
CA GLU A 48 9.63 -0.88 15.46
C GLU A 48 10.77 -1.71 14.85
N ALA A 49 10.69 -3.06 14.94
CA ALA A 49 11.66 -3.94 14.32
C ALA A 49 11.66 -3.83 12.79
N ALA A 50 10.50 -3.66 12.16
CA ALA A 50 10.37 -3.46 10.73
C ALA A 50 10.96 -2.13 10.27
N ALA A 51 10.75 -1.05 11.02
CA ALA A 51 11.34 0.26 10.73
C ALA A 51 12.88 0.23 10.80
N GLN A 52 13.45 -0.46 11.81
CA GLN A 52 14.90 -0.67 11.91
C GLN A 52 15.46 -1.44 10.70
N GLN A 53 14.74 -2.45 10.22
CA GLN A 53 15.14 -3.20 9.00
C GLN A 53 15.03 -2.36 7.73
N ALA A 54 14.10 -1.41 7.68
CA ALA A 54 13.92 -0.52 6.54
C ALA A 54 15.00 0.56 6.45
N GLY A 55 15.64 0.89 7.57
CA GLY A 55 16.79 1.80 7.63
C GLY A 55 16.54 3.04 8.50
N ASP A 56 17.63 3.76 8.77
CA ASP A 56 17.59 4.98 9.56
C ASP A 56 16.73 6.05 8.86
N GLY A 57 15.92 6.77 9.66
CA GLY A 57 15.02 7.81 9.14
C GLY A 57 13.60 7.33 8.83
N VAL A 58 13.31 6.01 8.97
CA VAL A 58 11.94 5.47 8.88
C VAL A 58 11.29 5.53 10.27
N THR A 59 10.18 6.24 10.40
CA THR A 59 9.47 6.44 11.66
C THR A 59 8.36 5.42 11.86
N PRO A 60 8.42 4.55 12.89
CA PRO A 60 7.34 3.59 13.18
C PRO A 60 6.21 4.25 13.96
N LEU A 61 4.96 3.95 13.57
CA LEU A 61 3.74 4.40 14.24
C LEU A 61 2.83 3.22 14.53
N VAL A 62 2.22 3.22 15.72
CA VAL A 62 1.25 2.19 16.11
C VAL A 62 -0.16 2.72 15.91
N CYS A 63 -0.97 2.02 15.10
CA CYS A 63 -2.36 2.39 14.86
C CYS A 63 -3.18 1.15 14.49
N ASP A 64 -4.37 1.03 15.08
CA ASP A 64 -5.39 0.10 14.58
C ASP A 64 -6.17 0.79 13.45
N LEU A 65 -5.81 0.47 12.21
CA LEU A 65 -6.41 1.05 11.02
C LEU A 65 -7.89 0.64 10.82
N ALA A 66 -8.38 -0.38 11.53
CA ALA A 66 -9.79 -0.73 11.52
C ALA A 66 -10.65 0.26 12.33
N ARG A 67 -10.04 1.07 13.17
CA ARG A 67 -10.70 2.07 14.01
C ARG A 67 -10.51 3.48 13.43
N LEU A 68 -11.58 4.07 12.94
CA LEU A 68 -11.53 5.39 12.27
C LEU A 68 -10.92 6.48 13.17
N ASP A 69 -11.23 6.48 14.47
CA ASP A 69 -10.71 7.51 15.39
C ASP A 69 -9.22 7.35 15.66
N ASP A 70 -8.68 6.12 15.60
CA ASP A 70 -7.24 5.89 15.69
C ASP A 70 -6.54 6.44 14.43
N VAL A 71 -7.14 6.26 13.26
CA VAL A 71 -6.61 6.81 12.00
C VAL A 71 -6.64 8.35 12.00
N ARG A 72 -7.66 8.96 12.58
CA ARG A 72 -7.72 10.43 12.74
C ARG A 72 -6.59 10.94 13.61
N ARG A 73 -6.34 10.31 14.77
CA ARG A 73 -5.21 10.63 15.64
C ARG A 73 -3.87 10.43 14.93
N LEU A 74 -3.73 9.34 14.19
CA LEU A 74 -2.54 9.09 13.37
C LEU A 74 -2.25 10.27 12.41
N ARG A 75 -3.27 10.80 11.74
CA ARG A 75 -3.12 11.98 10.85
C ARG A 75 -2.67 13.21 11.63
N GLU A 76 -3.27 13.47 12.80
CA GLU A 76 -2.90 14.60 13.65
C GLU A 76 -1.43 14.49 14.10
N ASP A 77 -0.99 13.31 14.53
CA ASP A 77 0.39 13.05 14.98
C ASP A 77 1.40 13.26 13.84
N VAL A 78 1.12 12.72 12.64
CA VAL A 78 1.99 12.88 11.47
C VAL A 78 2.02 14.36 11.04
N SER A 79 0.87 15.02 10.99
CA SER A 79 0.77 16.41 10.59
C SER A 79 1.51 17.34 11.56
N ALA A 80 1.46 17.09 12.85
CA ALA A 80 2.21 17.84 13.86
C ALA A 80 3.72 17.63 13.75
N ALA A 81 4.17 16.43 13.37
CA ALA A 81 5.59 16.07 13.26
C ALA A 81 6.25 16.54 11.96
N ALA A 82 5.50 16.55 10.85
CA ALA A 82 6.10 16.69 9.51
C ALA A 82 5.25 17.52 8.52
N GLY A 83 4.05 17.92 8.88
CA GLY A 83 3.09 18.50 7.94
C GLY A 83 2.18 17.46 7.29
N PRO A 84 1.38 17.87 6.29
CA PRO A 84 0.43 16.98 5.63
C PRO A 84 1.11 15.80 4.95
N VAL A 85 0.36 14.71 4.79
CA VAL A 85 0.81 13.51 4.09
C VAL A 85 0.64 13.69 2.58
N ASP A 86 1.73 13.56 1.84
CA ASP A 86 1.71 13.61 0.38
C ASP A 86 1.23 12.31 -0.24
N ALA A 87 1.55 11.17 0.38
CA ALA A 87 1.16 9.89 -0.19
C ALA A 87 0.87 8.81 0.85
N VAL A 88 -0.02 7.89 0.49
CA VAL A 88 -0.30 6.66 1.23
C VAL A 88 -0.05 5.45 0.34
N ILE A 89 0.82 4.56 0.81
CA ILE A 89 1.03 3.23 0.21
C ILE A 89 0.38 2.20 1.13
N HIS A 90 -0.81 1.74 0.73
CA HIS A 90 -1.65 0.86 1.53
C HIS A 90 -1.37 -0.61 1.22
N LEU A 91 -0.58 -1.26 2.09
CA LEU A 91 -0.14 -2.66 1.93
C LEU A 91 -0.85 -3.61 2.92
N VAL A 92 -1.89 -3.11 3.62
CA VAL A 92 -2.66 -3.93 4.54
C VAL A 92 -3.52 -4.92 3.76
N GLY A 93 -3.57 -6.12 4.26
CA GLY A 93 -4.34 -7.20 3.69
C GLY A 93 -3.89 -8.54 4.25
N GLY A 94 -4.41 -9.58 3.68
CA GLY A 94 -4.06 -10.96 4.03
C GLY A 94 -4.59 -11.87 2.95
N TRP A 95 -4.30 -13.15 3.11
CA TRP A 95 -4.84 -14.18 2.25
C TRP A 95 -5.47 -15.27 3.11
N ARG A 96 -6.66 -15.66 2.72
CA ARG A 96 -7.37 -16.83 3.21
C ARG A 96 -8.02 -17.52 2.02
N GLY A 97 -8.11 -18.83 2.07
CA GLY A 97 -8.75 -19.63 1.05
C GLY A 97 -9.40 -20.86 1.66
N ALA A 98 -10.33 -21.45 0.92
CA ALA A 98 -11.09 -22.64 1.30
C ALA A 98 -11.08 -23.63 0.13
N THR A 99 -11.77 -24.76 0.27
CA THR A 99 -11.90 -25.74 -0.81
C THR A 99 -12.90 -25.28 -1.87
N GLY A 100 -14.02 -24.67 -1.44
CA GLY A 100 -15.09 -24.23 -2.35
C GLY A 100 -15.98 -23.16 -1.72
N ILE A 101 -17.11 -22.85 -2.38
CA ILE A 101 -18.07 -21.86 -1.88
C ILE A 101 -18.69 -22.29 -0.55
N PRO A 102 -19.12 -23.57 -0.35
CA PRO A 102 -19.72 -23.96 0.95
C PRO A 102 -18.75 -23.91 2.14
N ASP A 103 -17.45 -23.91 1.86
CA ASP A 103 -16.41 -23.95 2.90
C ASP A 103 -15.86 -22.56 3.26
N GLN A 104 -16.41 -21.49 2.68
CA GLN A 104 -16.04 -20.12 3.03
C GLN A 104 -16.56 -19.82 4.46
N SER A 105 -15.67 -19.54 5.41
CA SER A 105 -16.05 -19.25 6.79
C SER A 105 -16.33 -17.75 7.02
N ASP A 106 -17.21 -17.43 7.96
CA ASP A 106 -17.45 -16.05 8.39
C ASP A 106 -16.20 -15.43 9.02
N GLU A 107 -15.39 -16.22 9.74
CA GLU A 107 -14.14 -15.77 10.35
C GLU A 107 -13.13 -15.30 9.27
N ASP A 108 -12.96 -16.07 8.19
CA ASP A 108 -12.08 -15.69 7.09
C ASP A 108 -12.63 -14.50 6.31
N TRP A 109 -13.96 -14.45 6.14
CA TRP A 109 -14.63 -13.28 5.53
C TRP A 109 -14.35 -12.01 6.33
N ASP A 110 -14.59 -12.04 7.65
CA ASP A 110 -14.38 -10.89 8.52
C ASP A 110 -12.92 -10.44 8.54
N PHE A 111 -11.99 -11.38 8.62
CA PHE A 111 -10.56 -11.11 8.54
C PHE A 111 -10.18 -10.41 7.23
N LEU A 112 -10.63 -10.94 6.09
CA LEU A 112 -10.33 -10.40 4.76
C LEU A 112 -10.99 -9.05 4.53
N HIS A 113 -12.27 -8.91 4.92
CA HIS A 113 -13.02 -7.67 4.78
C HIS A 113 -12.43 -6.56 5.68
N GLN A 114 -12.13 -6.88 6.93
CA GLN A 114 -11.49 -5.91 7.83
C GLN A 114 -10.14 -5.46 7.28
N GLY A 115 -9.28 -6.40 6.88
CA GLY A 115 -7.94 -6.11 6.40
C GLY A 115 -7.92 -5.37 5.05
N ALA A 116 -8.73 -5.76 4.08
CA ALA A 116 -8.67 -5.20 2.74
C ALA A 116 -9.61 -3.99 2.53
N VAL A 117 -10.79 -3.98 3.18
CA VAL A 117 -11.83 -2.98 2.92
C VAL A 117 -11.91 -1.93 4.02
N THR A 118 -12.07 -2.38 5.28
CA THR A 118 -12.30 -1.44 6.40
C THR A 118 -11.09 -0.55 6.62
N THR A 119 -9.88 -1.10 6.63
CA THR A 119 -8.65 -0.32 6.84
C THR A 119 -8.40 0.66 5.69
N LEU A 120 -8.55 0.21 4.44
CA LEU A 120 -8.42 1.06 3.25
C LEU A 120 -9.42 2.21 3.27
N ARG A 121 -10.69 1.91 3.56
CA ARG A 121 -11.76 2.91 3.67
C ARG A 121 -11.48 3.94 4.76
N ASN A 122 -11.00 3.55 5.93
CA ASN A 122 -10.68 4.48 7.02
C ASN A 122 -9.49 5.36 6.66
N VAL A 123 -8.40 4.76 6.18
CA VAL A 123 -7.17 5.49 5.79
C VAL A 123 -7.48 6.48 4.66
N SER A 124 -8.13 6.04 3.60
CA SER A 124 -8.43 6.90 2.46
C SER A 124 -9.33 8.09 2.83
N ARG A 125 -10.35 7.88 3.68
CA ARG A 125 -11.24 8.96 4.14
C ARG A 125 -10.52 10.03 4.97
N VAL A 126 -9.50 9.64 5.72
CA VAL A 126 -8.78 10.56 6.61
C VAL A 126 -7.70 11.34 5.88
N PHE A 127 -7.03 10.70 4.92
CA PHE A 127 -5.90 11.30 4.20
C PHE A 127 -6.24 11.84 2.81
N PHE A 128 -7.50 11.73 2.37
CA PHE A 128 -7.92 12.13 1.02
C PHE A 128 -7.56 13.58 0.70
N ASP A 129 -7.92 14.51 1.58
CA ASP A 129 -7.72 15.94 1.35
C ASP A 129 -6.23 16.32 1.34
N ASP A 130 -5.42 15.70 2.21
CA ASP A 130 -3.97 15.92 2.23
C ASP A 130 -3.34 15.49 0.91
N ILE A 131 -3.69 14.29 0.43
CA ILE A 131 -3.18 13.74 -0.83
C ILE A 131 -3.66 14.57 -2.03
N ALA A 132 -4.94 14.97 -2.03
CA ALA A 132 -5.52 15.77 -3.11
C ALA A 132 -4.87 17.15 -3.23
N ALA A 133 -4.46 17.75 -2.11
CA ALA A 133 -3.79 19.04 -2.05
C ALA A 133 -2.29 18.99 -2.39
N SER A 134 -1.68 17.81 -2.39
CA SER A 134 -0.25 17.64 -2.67
C SER A 134 0.06 17.76 -4.16
N ALA A 135 1.13 18.47 -4.50
CA ALA A 135 1.64 18.55 -5.86
C ALA A 135 2.15 17.19 -6.41
N ASN A 136 2.38 16.22 -5.54
CA ASN A 136 2.81 14.86 -5.87
C ASN A 136 1.93 13.80 -5.16
N GLY A 137 0.62 14.06 -5.06
CA GLY A 137 -0.31 13.21 -4.33
C GLY A 137 -0.39 11.78 -4.88
N ARG A 138 -0.17 10.77 -4.04
CA ARG A 138 -0.28 9.35 -4.45
C ARG A 138 -1.00 8.52 -3.41
N PHE A 139 -1.99 7.76 -3.86
CA PHE A 139 -2.56 6.66 -3.11
C PHE A 139 -2.36 5.37 -3.89
N ALA A 140 -1.72 4.37 -3.31
CA ALA A 140 -1.54 3.08 -3.97
C ALA A 140 -1.96 1.93 -3.06
N MET A 141 -2.62 0.91 -3.61
CA MET A 141 -2.94 -0.34 -2.93
C MET A 141 -2.53 -1.54 -3.75
N VAL A 142 -2.34 -2.68 -3.08
CA VAL A 142 -2.00 -3.94 -3.75
C VAL A 142 -3.24 -4.82 -3.90
N SER A 143 -3.47 -5.28 -5.12
CA SER A 143 -4.51 -6.23 -5.49
C SER A 143 -3.96 -7.48 -6.15
N SER A 144 -4.83 -8.34 -6.66
CA SER A 144 -4.47 -9.66 -7.15
C SER A 144 -4.96 -9.94 -8.56
N THR A 145 -4.16 -10.66 -9.35
CA THR A 145 -4.59 -11.23 -10.64
C THR A 145 -5.72 -12.25 -10.49
N ALA A 146 -5.98 -12.76 -9.27
CA ALA A 146 -7.10 -13.67 -9.02
C ALA A 146 -8.48 -13.03 -9.32
N LEU A 147 -8.56 -11.69 -9.37
CA LEU A 147 -9.78 -10.98 -9.75
C LEU A 147 -10.15 -11.18 -11.23
N ASP A 148 -9.18 -11.48 -12.08
CA ASP A 148 -9.43 -11.66 -13.50
C ASP A 148 -10.14 -13.00 -13.80
N GLN A 149 -9.90 -14.01 -12.95
CA GLN A 149 -10.51 -15.34 -13.00
C GLN A 149 -10.83 -15.84 -11.59
N PRO A 150 -11.94 -15.37 -10.99
CA PRO A 150 -12.34 -15.78 -9.64
C PRO A 150 -12.55 -17.30 -9.55
N ALA A 151 -11.95 -17.90 -8.52
CA ALA A 151 -12.10 -19.32 -8.23
C ALA A 151 -12.89 -19.53 -6.92
N ALA A 152 -13.68 -20.60 -6.84
CA ALA A 152 -14.54 -20.90 -5.71
C ALA A 152 -13.79 -20.94 -4.36
N GLY A 153 -12.58 -21.49 -4.35
CA GLY A 153 -11.76 -21.61 -3.13
C GLY A 153 -11.20 -20.28 -2.60
N VAL A 154 -11.28 -19.19 -3.35
CA VAL A 154 -10.78 -17.86 -2.95
C VAL A 154 -11.87 -16.79 -3.04
N ALA A 155 -13.14 -17.19 -3.00
CA ALA A 155 -14.27 -16.29 -3.23
C ALA A 155 -14.29 -15.10 -2.26
N SER A 156 -14.14 -15.32 -0.95
CA SER A 156 -14.09 -14.26 0.06
C SER A 156 -12.91 -13.31 -0.17
N TYR A 157 -11.73 -13.85 -0.51
CA TYR A 157 -10.55 -13.05 -0.81
C TYR A 157 -10.75 -12.15 -2.04
N VAL A 158 -11.24 -12.73 -3.13
CA VAL A 158 -11.48 -11.97 -4.37
C VAL A 158 -12.56 -10.92 -4.17
N ALA A 159 -13.66 -11.24 -3.46
CA ALA A 159 -14.72 -10.28 -3.17
C ALA A 159 -14.21 -9.08 -2.35
N ALA A 160 -13.41 -9.32 -1.31
CA ALA A 160 -12.80 -8.25 -0.50
C ALA A 160 -11.84 -7.39 -1.33
N LYS A 161 -11.00 -8.00 -2.17
CA LYS A 161 -10.09 -7.27 -3.06
C LYS A 161 -10.82 -6.49 -4.15
N ALA A 162 -11.89 -7.03 -4.72
CA ALA A 162 -12.72 -6.32 -5.69
C ALA A 162 -13.39 -5.07 -5.08
N ALA A 163 -13.90 -5.19 -3.85
CA ALA A 163 -14.46 -4.05 -3.12
C ALA A 163 -13.40 -2.96 -2.87
N ALA A 164 -12.18 -3.35 -2.49
CA ALA A 164 -11.06 -2.42 -2.28
C ALA A 164 -10.63 -1.73 -3.58
N GLU A 165 -10.57 -2.45 -4.71
CA GLU A 165 -10.30 -1.85 -6.03
C GLU A 165 -11.39 -0.85 -6.42
N ALA A 166 -12.67 -1.23 -6.29
CA ALA A 166 -13.80 -0.34 -6.62
C ALA A 166 -13.76 0.96 -5.80
N TRP A 167 -13.43 0.86 -4.51
CA TRP A 167 -13.23 2.04 -3.65
C TRP A 167 -12.08 2.91 -4.14
N THR A 168 -10.96 2.31 -4.51
CA THR A 168 -9.77 3.02 -5.04
C THR A 168 -10.08 3.71 -6.37
N MET A 169 -10.89 3.10 -7.24
CA MET A 169 -11.36 3.75 -8.47
C MET A 169 -12.28 4.95 -8.20
N ALA A 170 -13.13 4.85 -7.16
CA ALA A 170 -13.93 5.99 -6.71
C ALA A 170 -13.06 7.14 -6.16
N MET A 171 -11.96 6.82 -5.46
CA MET A 171 -10.97 7.83 -5.05
C MET A 171 -10.32 8.51 -6.26
N ALA A 172 -9.97 7.75 -7.30
CA ALA A 172 -9.42 8.31 -8.53
C ALA A 172 -10.39 9.32 -9.19
N ASP A 173 -11.68 9.05 -9.16
CA ASP A 173 -12.71 9.99 -9.60
C ASP A 173 -12.73 11.27 -8.73
N GLY A 174 -12.61 11.09 -7.40
CA GLY A 174 -12.49 12.21 -6.46
C GLY A 174 -11.28 13.09 -6.74
N PHE A 175 -10.11 12.50 -6.98
CA PHE A 175 -8.89 13.26 -7.31
C PHE A 175 -8.99 14.02 -8.64
N ARG A 176 -9.69 13.47 -9.65
CA ARG A 176 -9.96 14.20 -10.89
C ARG A 176 -10.83 15.44 -10.69
N LYS A 177 -11.70 15.43 -9.68
CA LYS A 177 -12.62 16.53 -9.36
C LYS A 177 -12.06 17.53 -8.37
N ALA A 178 -10.96 17.18 -7.69
CA ALA A 178 -10.28 18.09 -6.78
C ALA A 178 -9.49 19.14 -7.56
N ASP A 179 -9.42 20.34 -7.00
CA ASP A 179 -8.66 21.45 -7.60
C ASP A 179 -7.16 21.07 -7.66
N GLY A 180 -6.56 21.25 -8.84
CA GLY A 180 -5.13 21.03 -9.07
C GLY A 180 -4.75 19.73 -9.79
N GLY A 181 -5.54 18.65 -9.74
CA GLY A 181 -5.39 17.44 -10.56
C GLY A 181 -4.04 16.70 -10.48
N GLN A 182 -3.24 16.93 -9.43
CA GLN A 182 -1.87 16.38 -9.28
C GLN A 182 -1.82 15.07 -8.45
N ALA A 183 -2.99 14.59 -8.00
CA ALA A 183 -3.08 13.36 -7.23
C ALA A 183 -3.52 12.16 -8.07
N ALA A 184 -3.02 10.98 -7.73
CA ALA A 184 -3.38 9.73 -8.39
C ALA A 184 -3.66 8.61 -7.39
N ALA A 185 -4.76 7.86 -7.62
CA ALA A 185 -5.05 6.59 -6.97
C ALA A 185 -4.75 5.43 -7.92
N VAL A 186 -3.94 4.47 -7.46
CA VAL A 186 -3.37 3.39 -8.30
C VAL A 186 -3.58 2.03 -7.64
N VAL A 187 -3.93 1.04 -8.43
CA VAL A 187 -3.96 -0.37 -8.02
C VAL A 187 -2.77 -1.10 -8.61
N LEU A 188 -1.89 -1.62 -7.74
CA LEU A 188 -0.77 -2.47 -8.11
C LEU A 188 -1.23 -3.94 -8.08
N VAL A 189 -1.23 -4.60 -9.23
CA VAL A 189 -1.79 -5.95 -9.37
C VAL A 189 -0.66 -6.96 -9.43
N VAL A 190 -0.66 -7.93 -8.50
CA VAL A 190 0.32 -9.01 -8.43
C VAL A 190 -0.36 -10.38 -8.40
N LYS A 191 0.33 -11.44 -8.79
CA LYS A 191 -0.14 -12.82 -8.57
C LYS A 191 0.05 -13.23 -7.10
N ALA A 192 1.23 -12.98 -6.58
CA ALA A 192 1.64 -13.19 -5.19
C ALA A 192 2.88 -12.33 -4.94
N LEU A 193 3.13 -12.00 -3.68
CA LEU A 193 4.37 -11.35 -3.27
C LEU A 193 5.28 -12.37 -2.60
N VAL A 194 6.56 -12.31 -2.92
CA VAL A 194 7.60 -13.16 -2.35
C VAL A 194 8.76 -12.31 -1.87
N ASP A 195 9.35 -12.75 -0.77
CA ASP A 195 10.58 -12.21 -0.21
C ASP A 195 11.62 -13.32 -0.04
N GLU A 196 12.86 -12.94 0.23
CA GLU A 196 13.95 -13.89 0.46
C GLU A 196 13.68 -14.81 1.65
N GLY A 197 13.02 -14.31 2.72
CA GLY A 197 12.65 -15.12 3.88
C GLY A 197 11.65 -16.21 3.52
N LEU A 198 10.65 -15.91 2.69
CA LEU A 198 9.69 -16.92 2.19
C LEU A 198 10.40 -17.97 1.33
N ARG A 199 11.32 -17.54 0.44
CA ARG A 199 12.13 -18.45 -0.39
C ARG A 199 12.98 -19.39 0.47
N ARG A 200 13.71 -18.85 1.48
CA ARG A 200 14.53 -19.65 2.41
C ARG A 200 13.71 -20.65 3.22
N ARG A 201 12.49 -20.29 3.64
CA ARG A 201 11.61 -21.23 4.37
C ARG A 201 10.99 -22.31 3.49
N ASN A 202 11.02 -22.14 2.17
CA ASN A 202 10.42 -23.06 1.21
C ASN A 202 11.38 -23.31 0.02
N PRO A 203 12.57 -23.88 0.25
CA PRO A 203 13.62 -23.98 -0.77
C PRO A 203 13.21 -24.85 -1.98
N GLU A 204 12.35 -25.84 -1.76
CA GLU A 204 11.85 -26.75 -2.81
C GLU A 204 10.65 -26.15 -3.59
N ARG A 205 10.12 -25.00 -3.15
CA ARG A 205 8.94 -24.39 -3.76
C ARG A 205 9.34 -23.36 -4.79
N SER A 206 8.89 -23.53 -6.04
CA SER A 206 8.94 -22.48 -7.04
C SER A 206 7.75 -21.52 -6.87
N PHE A 207 7.95 -20.25 -7.25
CA PHE A 207 6.93 -19.19 -7.17
C PHE A 207 6.70 -18.56 -8.56
N PRO A 208 6.25 -19.34 -9.57
CA PRO A 208 6.15 -18.84 -10.94
C PRO A 208 5.12 -17.70 -11.05
N GLY A 209 5.58 -16.59 -11.62
CA GLY A 209 4.76 -15.38 -11.79
C GLY A 209 4.53 -14.58 -10.51
N ALA A 210 5.19 -14.93 -9.41
CA ALA A 210 5.18 -14.10 -8.21
C ALA A 210 6.09 -12.88 -8.40
N THR A 211 5.69 -11.75 -7.82
CA THR A 211 6.44 -10.50 -7.82
C THR A 211 7.30 -10.45 -6.55
N ASP A 212 8.57 -10.13 -6.69
CA ASP A 212 9.44 -9.90 -5.53
C ASP A 212 9.04 -8.59 -4.82
N VAL A 213 9.18 -8.54 -3.51
CA VAL A 213 8.86 -7.33 -2.73
C VAL A 213 9.73 -6.14 -3.11
N GLU A 214 10.95 -6.36 -3.60
CA GLU A 214 11.83 -5.32 -4.11
C GLU A 214 11.33 -4.75 -5.46
N GLU A 215 10.72 -5.58 -6.31
CA GLU A 215 10.08 -5.12 -7.55
C GLU A 215 8.83 -4.28 -7.24
N LEU A 216 8.03 -4.70 -6.24
CA LEU A 216 6.93 -3.87 -5.74
C LEU A 216 7.45 -2.52 -5.23
N ALA A 217 8.50 -2.52 -4.42
CA ALA A 217 9.10 -1.30 -3.88
C ALA A 217 9.62 -0.37 -4.99
N ALA A 218 10.31 -0.91 -5.98
CA ALA A 218 10.73 -0.15 -7.16
C ALA A 218 9.54 0.41 -7.96
N ALA A 219 8.44 -0.34 -8.08
CA ALA A 219 7.23 0.14 -8.73
C ALA A 219 6.60 1.31 -7.96
N VAL A 220 6.54 1.24 -6.63
CA VAL A 220 6.05 2.33 -5.78
C VAL A 220 6.88 3.60 -5.96
N VAL A 221 8.21 3.51 -5.95
CA VAL A 221 9.07 4.68 -6.19
C VAL A 221 8.83 5.31 -7.58
N ARG A 222 8.57 4.48 -8.61
CA ARG A 222 8.23 4.99 -9.95
C ARG A 222 6.93 5.79 -10.00
N LEU A 223 5.96 5.55 -9.10
CA LEU A 223 4.72 6.32 -9.06
C LEU A 223 4.95 7.82 -8.84
N PHE A 224 6.02 8.19 -8.15
CA PHE A 224 6.38 9.59 -7.90
C PHE A 224 7.10 10.27 -9.07
N LYS A 225 7.51 9.50 -10.08
CA LYS A 225 8.21 9.99 -11.28
C LYS A 225 7.28 10.11 -12.50
N ALA A 226 6.12 9.48 -12.45
CA ALA A 226 5.16 9.50 -13.54
C ALA A 226 4.09 10.59 -13.32
N PRO A 227 3.57 11.20 -14.39
CA PRO A 227 2.48 12.17 -14.32
C PRO A 227 1.23 11.57 -13.66
N ALA A 228 0.51 12.39 -12.87
CA ALA A 228 -0.66 11.92 -12.15
C ALA A 228 -1.81 11.51 -13.09
N ASP A 229 -2.00 12.20 -14.20
CA ASP A 229 -3.03 11.91 -15.19
C ASP A 229 -2.84 10.57 -15.91
N GLU A 230 -1.60 10.11 -16.08
CA GLU A 230 -1.29 8.78 -16.62
C GLU A 230 -1.54 7.66 -15.59
N LEU A 231 -1.46 7.99 -14.29
CA LEU A 231 -1.56 7.02 -13.20
C LEU A 231 -2.95 6.92 -12.59
N ASN A 232 -3.70 8.02 -12.58
CA ASN A 232 -4.94 8.11 -11.81
C ASN A 232 -6.05 7.19 -12.34
N GLY A 233 -6.41 6.19 -11.54
CA GLY A 233 -7.34 5.13 -11.91
C GLY A 233 -6.67 3.95 -12.62
N ALA A 234 -5.34 3.90 -12.70
CA ALA A 234 -4.65 2.80 -13.36
C ALA A 234 -4.63 1.52 -12.51
N ARG A 235 -4.79 0.38 -13.17
CA ARG A 235 -4.47 -0.96 -12.66
C ARG A 235 -3.14 -1.39 -13.29
N LEU A 236 -2.06 -1.28 -12.55
CA LEU A 236 -0.70 -1.60 -13.01
C LEU A 236 -0.36 -3.04 -12.64
N ARG A 237 -0.28 -3.92 -13.62
CA ARG A 237 0.21 -5.29 -13.42
C ARG A 237 1.74 -5.26 -13.26
N LEU A 238 2.20 -5.76 -12.14
CA LEU A 238 3.62 -5.97 -11.93
C LEU A 238 3.98 -7.33 -12.51
N ALA A 239 5.00 -7.35 -13.37
CA ALA A 239 5.50 -8.58 -13.93
C ALA A 239 6.04 -9.47 -12.80
N GLY A 240 5.60 -10.72 -12.76
CA GLY A 240 6.23 -11.73 -11.93
C GLY A 240 7.51 -12.22 -12.61
N GLN A 241 8.44 -12.77 -11.82
CA GLN A 241 9.63 -13.41 -12.39
C GLN A 241 9.21 -14.52 -13.38
N PRO A 242 9.88 -14.63 -14.54
CA PRO A 242 9.65 -15.75 -15.44
C PRO A 242 9.94 -17.07 -14.70
N PRO A 243 9.31 -18.18 -15.10
CA PRO A 243 9.66 -19.50 -14.56
C PRO A 243 11.15 -19.78 -14.83
N GLN A 244 11.88 -20.13 -13.78
CA GLN A 244 13.25 -20.63 -13.90
C GLN A 244 13.24 -22.08 -14.38
#